data_dbc48996b590a81e33705197289c01fa
#
_entry.id   dbc48996b590a81e33705197289c01fa
#
_cell.length_a   1.000
_cell.length_b   1.000
_cell.length_c   1.000
_cell.angle_alpha   90.00
_cell.angle_beta   90.00
_cell.angle_gamma   90.00
#
_symmetry.space_group_name_H-M   'P 1'
#
loop_
_entity.id
_entity.type
_entity.pdbx_description
1 polymer ?
#
loop_
_entity_poly.entity_id
_entity_poly.type
_entity_poly.pdbx_seq_one_letter_code
_entity_poly.pdbx_strand_id
1 'polypeptide(L)'
;QKGEIVFFDRSWYNRALIEPTMGYCTERQYRNFMKRVVPWEEQLMADGLILIKLYLSVDRDTQLFRFKERIIHPLKYWKYSKNDEKARAKWEVFTNYKTQMLERTASDASPWVVINANDKMYARLASMLYTIYRIPYVEKQTFKPLTGGELPAKFRIEIDGVPFSNLNY
;
A
#
# COMPACT_ATOMS: atom_id res chain seq x y z
N GLN A 1 11.37 -17.02 9.55
CA GLN A 1 12.40 -18.00 9.14
C GLN A 1 12.56 -17.94 7.62
N LYS A 2 13.64 -18.50 7.08
CA LYS A 2 13.86 -18.55 5.64
C LYS A 2 12.75 -19.39 4.97
N GLY A 3 12.08 -18.82 3.95
CA GLY A 3 10.93 -19.44 3.28
C GLY A 3 9.56 -19.05 3.84
N GLU A 4 9.50 -18.28 4.91
CA GLU A 4 8.23 -17.77 5.43
C GLU A 4 7.78 -16.50 4.69
N ILE A 5 6.46 -16.37 4.49
CA ILE A 5 5.82 -15.17 3.99
C ILE A 5 4.94 -14.59 5.09
N VAL A 6 5.14 -13.32 5.42
CA VAL A 6 4.36 -12.62 6.44
C VAL A 6 3.63 -11.45 5.79
N PHE A 7 2.31 -11.40 5.97
CA PHE A 7 1.47 -10.29 5.50
C PHE A 7 1.12 -9.38 6.67
N PHE A 8 1.42 -8.10 6.50
CA PHE A 8 0.98 -7.07 7.43
C PHE A 8 -0.25 -6.36 6.89
N ASP A 9 -1.41 -6.58 7.52
CA ASP A 9 -2.58 -5.71 7.34
C ASP A 9 -2.45 -4.52 8.29
N ARG A 10 -1.96 -3.42 7.77
CA ARG A 10 -1.29 -2.30 8.43
C ARG A 10 0.09 -2.70 8.99
N SER A 11 1.02 -1.79 8.86
CA SER A 11 2.42 -2.03 9.24
C SER A 11 2.91 -0.93 10.20
N TRP A 12 4.20 -0.93 10.46
CA TRP A 12 4.90 0.15 11.16
C TRP A 12 4.68 1.53 10.51
N TYR A 13 4.30 1.59 9.26
CA TYR A 13 3.94 2.83 8.56
C TYR A 13 2.67 3.51 9.06
N ASN A 14 1.91 2.91 9.96
CA ASN A 14 0.90 3.63 10.74
C ASN A 14 1.49 4.89 11.40
N ARG A 15 2.76 4.82 11.86
CA ARG A 15 3.50 5.94 12.46
C ARG A 15 3.79 7.07 11.47
N ALA A 16 3.86 6.79 10.17
CA ALA A 16 4.07 7.79 9.14
C ALA A 16 2.77 8.40 8.61
N LEU A 17 1.63 7.76 8.83
CA LEU A 17 0.40 8.09 8.14
C LEU A 17 -0.79 8.35 9.08
N ILE A 18 -1.41 7.30 9.60
CA ILE A 18 -2.64 7.45 10.38
C ILE A 18 -2.39 8.06 11.77
N GLU A 19 -1.27 7.73 12.41
CA GLU A 19 -1.00 8.21 13.75
C GLU A 19 -0.78 9.72 13.80
N PRO A 20 0.06 10.36 12.95
CA PRO A 20 0.17 11.81 12.96
C PRO A 20 -1.11 12.47 12.46
N THR A 21 -1.83 11.88 11.50
CA THR A 21 -3.12 12.39 11.03
C THR A 21 -4.14 12.51 12.16
N MET A 22 -4.21 11.50 13.00
CA MET A 22 -5.20 11.44 14.09
C MET A 22 -4.70 12.04 15.41
N GLY A 23 -3.42 12.38 15.50
CA GLY A 23 -2.80 12.89 16.72
C GLY A 23 -2.46 11.78 17.73
N TYR A 24 -2.25 10.55 17.26
CA TYR A 24 -1.91 9.41 18.11
C TYR A 24 -0.40 9.30 18.39
N CYS A 25 0.40 10.11 17.72
CA CYS A 25 1.82 10.26 18.02
C CYS A 25 2.22 11.73 18.08
N THR A 26 3.31 12.00 18.78
CA THR A 26 3.91 13.34 18.82
C THR A 26 4.73 13.59 17.57
N GLU A 27 4.95 14.86 17.23
CA GLU A 27 5.79 15.26 16.11
C GLU A 27 7.23 14.69 16.25
N ARG A 28 7.77 14.62 17.47
CA ARG A 28 9.07 14.00 17.72
C ARG A 28 9.10 12.51 17.37
N GLN A 29 8.03 11.78 17.71
CA GLN A 29 7.91 10.36 17.39
C GLN A 29 7.80 10.13 15.88
N TYR A 30 7.02 10.96 15.19
CA TYR A 30 6.90 10.93 13.73
C TYR A 30 8.27 11.16 13.06
N ARG A 31 8.98 12.26 13.42
CA ARG A 31 10.29 12.57 12.83
C ARG A 31 11.33 11.49 13.11
N ASN A 32 11.33 10.93 14.31
CA ASN A 32 12.26 9.84 14.66
C ASN A 32 11.98 8.59 13.84
N PHE A 33 10.71 8.26 13.59
CA PHE A 33 10.34 7.14 12.73
C PHE A 33 10.81 7.39 11.29
N MET A 34 10.49 8.53 10.71
CA MET A 34 10.85 8.88 9.33
C MET A 34 12.37 8.88 9.06
N LYS A 35 13.18 9.14 10.09
CA LYS A 35 14.64 9.08 10.00
C LYS A 35 15.20 7.65 10.04
N ARG A 36 14.49 6.73 10.68
CA ARG A 36 15.02 5.40 11.01
C ARG A 36 14.44 4.29 10.16
N VAL A 37 13.25 4.47 9.58
CA VAL A 37 12.53 3.40 8.91
C VAL A 37 13.28 2.86 7.70
N VAL A 38 13.79 3.72 6.82
CA VAL A 38 14.51 3.29 5.63
C VAL A 38 15.82 2.57 5.98
N PRO A 39 16.74 3.12 6.78
CA PRO A 39 17.94 2.39 7.20
C PRO A 39 17.65 1.05 7.88
N TRP A 40 16.57 0.98 8.64
CA TRP A 40 16.16 -0.27 9.29
C TRP A 40 15.64 -1.30 8.27
N GLU A 41 14.84 -0.88 7.30
CA GLU A 41 14.38 -1.74 6.20
C GLU A 41 15.55 -2.24 5.35
N GLU A 42 16.51 -1.37 5.04
CA GLU A 42 17.73 -1.73 4.29
C GLU A 42 18.55 -2.80 5.02
N GLN A 43 18.66 -2.71 6.35
CA GLN A 43 19.33 -3.73 7.14
C GLN A 43 18.60 -5.07 7.06
N LEU A 44 17.27 -5.10 7.17
CA LEU A 44 16.49 -6.33 7.01
C LEU A 44 16.65 -6.95 5.62
N MET A 45 16.71 -6.13 4.58
CA MET A 45 16.92 -6.61 3.20
C MET A 45 18.35 -7.11 3.00
N ALA A 46 19.35 -6.51 3.63
CA ALA A 46 20.72 -7.00 3.63
C ALA A 46 20.84 -8.39 4.28
N ASP A 47 19.98 -8.68 5.26
CA ASP A 47 19.86 -10.01 5.87
C ASP A 47 19.05 -11.03 5.02
N GLY A 48 18.66 -10.64 3.80
CA GLY A 48 17.98 -11.50 2.82
C GLY A 48 16.45 -11.45 2.86
N LEU A 49 15.85 -10.48 3.57
CA LEU A 49 14.40 -10.25 3.53
C LEU A 49 14.00 -9.64 2.17
N ILE A 50 12.94 -10.15 1.58
CA ILE A 50 12.26 -9.51 0.45
C ILE A 50 11.15 -8.64 1.01
N LEU A 51 11.34 -7.33 1.01
CA LEU A 51 10.35 -6.37 1.49
C LEU A 51 9.50 -5.87 0.31
N ILE A 52 8.18 -6.03 0.43
CA ILE A 52 7.21 -5.54 -0.54
C ILE A 52 6.28 -4.56 0.16
N LYS A 53 6.27 -3.31 -0.29
CA LYS A 53 5.44 -2.23 0.25
C LYS A 53 4.29 -1.92 -0.71
N LEU A 54 3.06 -2.25 -0.32
CA LEU A 54 1.85 -2.01 -1.11
C LEU A 54 1.03 -0.89 -0.46
N TYR A 55 0.69 0.13 -1.24
CA TYR A 55 -0.22 1.18 -0.83
C TYR A 55 -1.52 1.09 -1.64
N LEU A 56 -2.61 0.70 -0.97
CA LEU A 56 -3.92 0.58 -1.60
C LEU A 56 -4.63 1.94 -1.59
N SER A 57 -4.52 2.66 -2.69
CA SER A 57 -5.07 4.01 -2.84
C SER A 57 -6.56 3.98 -3.14
N VAL A 58 -7.33 4.77 -2.41
CA VAL A 58 -8.77 4.98 -2.64
C VAL A 58 -9.01 6.47 -2.77
N ASP A 59 -9.80 6.88 -3.76
CA ASP A 59 -10.19 8.29 -3.91
C ASP A 59 -11.26 8.70 -2.88
N ARG A 60 -11.48 10.01 -2.80
CA ARG A 60 -12.35 10.63 -1.81
C ARG A 60 -13.82 10.23 -1.98
N ASP A 61 -14.26 10.05 -3.21
CA ASP A 61 -15.65 9.72 -3.54
C ASP A 61 -15.94 8.25 -3.27
N THR A 62 -15.04 7.37 -3.66
CA THR A 62 -15.11 5.94 -3.33
C THR A 62 -15.05 5.71 -1.83
N GLN A 63 -14.24 6.49 -1.08
CA GLN A 63 -14.22 6.40 0.38
C GLN A 63 -15.59 6.77 0.95
N LEU A 64 -16.18 7.89 0.50
CA LEU A 64 -17.52 8.33 0.94
C LEU A 64 -18.58 7.29 0.64
N PHE A 65 -18.58 6.77 -0.59
CA PHE A 65 -19.50 5.71 -0.98
C PHE A 65 -19.40 4.50 -0.05
N ARG A 66 -18.17 4.05 0.24
CA ARG A 66 -17.94 2.91 1.15
C ARG A 66 -18.38 3.17 2.58
N PHE A 67 -18.26 4.40 3.07
CA PHE A 67 -18.74 4.76 4.41
C PHE A 67 -20.26 4.77 4.47
N LYS A 68 -20.94 5.31 3.44
CA LYS A 68 -22.40 5.26 3.32
C LYS A 68 -22.90 3.81 3.30
N GLU A 69 -22.26 2.96 2.51
CA GLU A 69 -22.54 1.53 2.46
C GLU A 69 -22.43 0.81 3.83
N ARG A 70 -21.47 1.24 4.67
CA ARG A 70 -21.34 0.67 6.03
C ARG A 70 -22.52 1.06 6.92
N ILE A 71 -23.07 2.25 6.75
CA ILE A 71 -24.21 2.74 7.54
C ILE A 71 -25.51 2.07 7.10
N ILE A 72 -25.73 1.93 5.80
CA ILE A 72 -27.01 1.51 5.22
C ILE A 72 -27.13 -0.03 5.18
N HIS A 73 -26.02 -0.73 4.91
CA HIS A 73 -26.07 -2.16 4.65
C HIS A 73 -25.99 -2.99 5.96
N PRO A 74 -27.02 -3.79 6.32
CA PRO A 74 -27.06 -4.51 7.59
C PRO A 74 -25.83 -5.40 7.85
N LEU A 75 -25.30 -6.05 6.80
CA LEU A 75 -24.12 -6.92 6.92
C LEU A 75 -22.78 -6.16 6.98
N LYS A 76 -22.79 -4.82 6.83
CA LYS A 76 -21.58 -3.97 6.85
C LYS A 76 -21.57 -3.02 8.04
N TYR A 77 -22.70 -2.85 8.74
CA TYR A 77 -22.85 -1.88 9.82
C TYR A 77 -21.82 -2.05 10.94
N TRP A 78 -21.46 -3.26 11.28
CA TRP A 78 -20.45 -3.57 12.29
C TRP A 78 -19.05 -3.02 11.96
N LYS A 79 -18.78 -2.66 10.69
CA LYS A 79 -17.53 -2.04 10.24
C LYS A 79 -17.52 -0.53 10.39
N TYR A 80 -18.67 0.07 10.68
CA TYR A 80 -18.78 1.52 10.87
C TYR A 80 -18.13 1.94 12.19
N SER A 81 -17.36 3.00 12.17
CA SER A 81 -16.74 3.59 13.35
C SER A 81 -16.76 5.12 13.29
N LYS A 82 -16.75 5.75 14.46
CA LYS A 82 -16.60 7.22 14.56
C LYS A 82 -15.27 7.73 13.94
N ASN A 83 -14.30 6.85 13.75
CA ASN A 83 -13.05 7.18 13.08
C ASN A 83 -13.24 7.39 11.57
N ASP A 84 -14.26 6.80 10.95
CA ASP A 84 -14.56 7.00 9.52
C ASP A 84 -14.89 8.47 9.24
N GLU A 85 -15.68 9.11 10.11
CA GLU A 85 -16.03 10.55 10.00
C GLU A 85 -14.79 11.44 10.23
N LYS A 86 -14.02 11.13 11.25
CA LYS A 86 -12.76 11.86 11.56
C LYS A 86 -11.75 11.75 10.43
N ALA A 87 -11.60 10.57 9.83
CA ALA A 87 -10.70 10.36 8.71
C ALA A 87 -11.09 11.20 7.50
N ARG A 88 -12.40 11.33 7.23
CA ARG A 88 -12.88 12.16 6.14
C ARG A 88 -12.63 13.65 6.38
N ALA A 89 -12.88 14.14 7.60
CA ALA A 89 -12.61 15.52 7.96
C ALA A 89 -11.13 15.90 7.85
N LYS A 90 -10.24 14.92 7.98
CA LYS A 90 -8.79 15.09 7.91
C LYS A 90 -8.16 14.64 6.59
N TRP A 91 -8.95 14.57 5.52
CA TRP A 91 -8.49 14.07 4.21
C TRP A 91 -7.22 14.78 3.72
N GLU A 92 -7.17 16.10 3.75
CA GLU A 92 -6.03 16.88 3.29
C GLU A 92 -4.78 16.62 4.14
N VAL A 93 -4.96 16.55 5.46
CA VAL A 93 -3.86 16.24 6.40
C VAL A 93 -3.32 14.84 6.14
N PHE A 94 -4.22 13.88 5.95
CA PHE A 94 -3.85 12.51 5.61
C PHE A 94 -3.11 12.45 4.27
N THR A 95 -3.59 13.18 3.26
CA THR A 95 -2.97 13.24 1.94
C THR A 95 -1.56 13.82 2.00
N ASN A 96 -1.35 14.87 2.79
CA ASN A 96 -0.02 15.44 3.00
C ASN A 96 0.94 14.42 3.65
N TYR A 97 0.54 13.74 4.73
CA TYR A 97 1.37 12.70 5.34
C TYR A 97 1.61 11.51 4.40
N LYS A 98 0.60 11.12 3.60
CA LYS A 98 0.74 10.09 2.57
C LYS A 98 1.84 10.45 1.56
N THR A 99 1.80 11.65 1.00
CA THR A 99 2.78 12.13 0.03
C THR A 99 4.19 12.12 0.65
N GLN A 100 4.35 12.69 1.84
CA GLN A 100 5.63 12.67 2.54
C GLN A 100 6.13 11.25 2.83
N MET A 101 5.24 10.34 3.21
CA MET A 101 5.60 8.93 3.43
C MET A 101 6.11 8.28 2.14
N LEU A 102 5.36 8.40 1.05
CA LEU A 102 5.75 7.80 -0.23
C LEU A 102 7.07 8.36 -0.75
N GLU A 103 7.22 9.69 -0.78
CA GLU A 103 8.42 10.36 -1.30
C GLU A 103 9.68 10.11 -0.47
N ARG A 104 9.55 10.07 0.85
CA ARG A 104 10.70 10.03 1.76
C ARG A 104 11.11 8.63 2.20
N THR A 105 10.28 7.63 1.92
CA THR A 105 10.55 6.25 2.34
C THR A 105 10.53 5.25 1.19
N ALA A 106 10.41 5.71 -0.06
CA ALA A 106 10.73 4.90 -1.22
C ALA A 106 12.25 4.72 -1.33
N SER A 107 12.68 3.52 -1.71
CA SER A 107 14.06 3.24 -2.09
C SER A 107 14.05 2.30 -3.30
N ASP A 108 15.14 2.26 -4.06
CA ASP A 108 15.27 1.39 -5.23
C ASP A 108 15.12 -0.09 -4.86
N ALA A 109 15.63 -0.49 -3.69
CA ALA A 109 15.52 -1.85 -3.19
C ALA A 109 14.10 -2.20 -2.73
N SER A 110 13.34 -1.22 -2.23
CA SER A 110 11.97 -1.41 -1.74
C SER A 110 11.11 -0.19 -2.09
N PRO A 111 10.64 -0.07 -3.33
CA PRO A 111 9.75 0.98 -3.75
C PRO A 111 8.35 0.81 -3.15
N TRP A 112 7.61 1.90 -3.08
CA TRP A 112 6.17 1.85 -2.83
C TRP A 112 5.40 1.51 -4.10
N VAL A 113 4.61 0.47 -4.05
CA VAL A 113 3.69 0.10 -5.13
C VAL A 113 2.32 0.68 -4.82
N VAL A 114 1.94 1.72 -5.55
CA VAL A 114 0.63 2.37 -5.38
C VAL A 114 -0.39 1.67 -6.27
N ILE A 115 -1.36 1.01 -5.65
CA ILE A 115 -2.40 0.26 -6.34
C ILE A 115 -3.74 1.00 -6.21
N ASN A 116 -4.40 1.25 -7.33
CA ASN A 116 -5.76 1.78 -7.31
C ASN A 116 -6.73 0.75 -6.71
N ALA A 117 -7.26 1.03 -5.53
CA ALA A 117 -8.15 0.17 -4.79
C ALA A 117 -9.62 0.63 -4.80
N ASN A 118 -10.00 1.48 -5.76
CA ASN A 118 -11.40 1.84 -5.98
C ASN A 118 -12.21 0.59 -6.38
N ASP A 119 -11.61 -0.31 -7.16
CA ASP A 119 -12.12 -1.66 -7.36
C ASP A 119 -11.30 -2.66 -6.54
N LYS A 120 -11.97 -3.34 -5.61
CA LYS A 120 -11.31 -4.28 -4.69
C LYS A 120 -10.80 -5.54 -5.37
N MET A 121 -11.48 -6.01 -6.41
CA MET A 121 -11.07 -7.22 -7.12
C MET A 121 -9.77 -6.96 -7.86
N TYR A 122 -9.72 -5.89 -8.59
CA TYR A 122 -8.51 -5.48 -9.30
C TYR A 122 -7.33 -5.23 -8.35
N ALA A 123 -7.58 -4.54 -7.23
CA ALA A 123 -6.53 -4.30 -6.25
C ALA A 123 -5.95 -5.60 -5.69
N ARG A 124 -6.80 -6.60 -5.43
CA ARG A 124 -6.34 -7.93 -4.98
C ARG A 124 -5.49 -8.62 -6.03
N LEU A 125 -5.97 -8.67 -7.28
CA LEU A 125 -5.23 -9.30 -8.37
C LEU A 125 -3.89 -8.61 -8.63
N ALA A 126 -3.87 -7.29 -8.67
CA ALA A 126 -2.65 -6.50 -8.84
C ALA A 126 -1.64 -6.75 -7.70
N SER A 127 -2.11 -6.76 -6.45
CA SER A 127 -1.27 -7.06 -5.28
C SER A 127 -0.67 -8.47 -5.37
N MET A 128 -1.47 -9.46 -5.74
CA MET A 128 -1.02 -10.84 -5.89
C MET A 128 0.00 -10.99 -7.02
N LEU A 129 -0.29 -10.42 -8.19
CA LEU A 129 0.61 -10.46 -9.34
C LEU A 129 1.96 -9.83 -9.02
N TYR A 130 1.96 -8.64 -8.42
CA TYR A 130 3.21 -8.00 -8.02
C TYR A 130 3.99 -8.82 -7.01
N THR A 131 3.30 -9.38 -6.00
CA THR A 131 3.93 -10.21 -4.98
C THR A 131 4.57 -11.46 -5.58
N ILE A 132 3.83 -12.19 -6.43
CA ILE A 132 4.35 -13.38 -7.13
C ILE A 132 5.55 -13.02 -8.01
N TYR A 133 5.47 -11.87 -8.67
CA TYR A 133 6.55 -11.40 -9.54
C TYR A 133 7.84 -11.12 -8.76
N ARG A 134 7.74 -10.55 -7.57
CA ARG A 134 8.88 -10.18 -6.71
C ARG A 134 9.51 -11.35 -5.98
N ILE A 135 8.79 -12.44 -5.76
CA ILE A 135 9.30 -13.63 -5.07
C ILE A 135 10.06 -14.51 -6.07
N PRO A 136 11.34 -14.84 -5.83
CA PRO A 136 12.07 -15.78 -6.67
C PRO A 136 11.61 -17.22 -6.40
N TYR A 137 11.16 -17.93 -7.43
CA TYR A 137 10.83 -19.35 -7.38
C TYR A 137 11.15 -20.03 -8.71
N VAL A 138 11.44 -21.32 -8.65
CA VAL A 138 12.03 -22.09 -9.78
C VAL A 138 11.08 -22.16 -10.99
N GLU A 139 9.78 -22.27 -10.76
CA GLU A 139 8.77 -22.44 -11.81
C GLU A 139 8.30 -21.11 -12.44
N LYS A 140 8.89 -20.01 -12.06
CA LYS A 140 8.52 -18.68 -12.56
C LYS A 140 8.57 -18.55 -14.09
N GLN A 141 9.44 -19.35 -14.73
CA GLN A 141 9.62 -19.36 -16.19
C GLN A 141 8.43 -19.98 -16.93
N THR A 142 7.61 -20.81 -16.26
CA THR A 142 6.44 -21.46 -16.86
C THR A 142 5.18 -20.60 -16.74
N PHE A 143 5.21 -19.60 -15.89
CA PHE A 143 4.12 -18.64 -15.77
C PHE A 143 4.21 -17.64 -16.93
N LYS A 144 3.68 -18.05 -18.10
CA LYS A 144 3.41 -17.06 -19.15
C LYS A 144 2.40 -16.07 -18.56
N PRO A 145 2.78 -14.79 -18.39
CA PRO A 145 1.77 -13.79 -18.10
C PRO A 145 0.69 -13.96 -19.16
N LEU A 146 -0.57 -13.75 -18.81
CA LEU A 146 -1.67 -13.78 -19.76
C LEU A 146 -1.28 -12.88 -20.94
N THR A 147 -0.59 -13.51 -21.91
CA THR A 147 -0.12 -12.85 -23.12
C THR A 147 -1.32 -12.64 -23.99
N GLY A 148 -1.64 -11.45 -24.24
CA GLY A 148 -2.65 -11.17 -25.25
C GLY A 148 -3.52 -9.98 -24.97
N GLY A 149 -3.16 -9.16 -24.04
CA GLY A 149 -3.84 -7.89 -23.87
C GLY A 149 -3.03 -7.00 -22.96
N GLU A 150 -2.88 -5.75 -23.33
CA GLU A 150 -2.52 -4.74 -22.34
C GLU A 150 -3.43 -4.93 -21.13
N LEU A 151 -2.83 -5.01 -19.93
CA LEU A 151 -3.61 -4.99 -18.69
C LEU A 151 -4.62 -3.85 -18.83
N PRO A 152 -5.93 -4.09 -18.69
CA PRO A 152 -6.91 -3.03 -18.78
C PRO A 152 -6.46 -1.83 -17.96
N ALA A 153 -6.72 -0.61 -18.44
CA ALA A 153 -6.23 0.63 -17.79
C ALA A 153 -6.52 0.69 -16.27
N LYS A 154 -7.53 -0.03 -15.81
CA LYS A 154 -7.93 -0.20 -14.42
C LYS A 154 -6.99 -1.10 -13.58
N PHE A 155 -6.07 -1.83 -14.20
CA PHE A 155 -5.00 -2.60 -13.54
C PHE A 155 -3.65 -1.87 -13.53
N ARG A 156 -3.62 -0.61 -13.84
CA ARG A 156 -2.37 0.15 -13.79
C ARG A 156 -1.85 0.16 -12.36
N ILE A 157 -0.79 -0.60 -12.16
CA ILE A 157 0.08 -0.49 -11.00
C ILE A 157 1.10 0.57 -11.39
N GLU A 158 1.15 1.65 -10.65
CA GLU A 158 2.17 2.68 -10.82
C GLU A 158 3.19 2.55 -9.72
N ILE A 159 4.45 2.52 -10.10
CA ILE A 159 5.59 2.58 -9.18
C ILE A 159 6.28 3.91 -9.46
N ASP A 160 6.31 4.81 -8.50
CA ASP A 160 6.86 6.16 -8.64
C ASP A 160 6.32 6.93 -9.86
N GLY A 161 5.02 6.76 -10.14
CA GLY A 161 4.37 7.38 -11.30
C GLY A 161 4.62 6.67 -12.63
N VAL A 162 5.37 5.56 -12.64
CA VAL A 162 5.62 4.75 -13.84
C VAL A 162 4.67 3.55 -13.86
N PRO A 163 3.88 3.36 -14.93
CA PRO A 163 3.04 2.18 -15.07
C PRO A 163 3.85 0.90 -15.00
N PHE A 164 3.37 -0.09 -14.23
CA PHE A 164 4.03 -1.39 -14.06
C PHE A 164 4.34 -2.09 -15.40
N SER A 165 3.49 -1.90 -16.41
CA SER A 165 3.70 -2.41 -17.77
C SER A 165 4.95 -1.87 -18.48
N ASN A 166 5.51 -0.76 -18.01
CA ASN A 166 6.67 -0.10 -18.62
C ASN A 166 7.98 -0.36 -17.84
N LEU A 167 7.91 -1.13 -16.76
CA LEU A 167 9.11 -1.55 -16.05
C LEU A 167 9.74 -2.71 -16.82
N ASN A 168 10.93 -2.48 -17.36
CA ASN A 168 11.75 -3.54 -17.93
C ASN A 168 12.27 -4.42 -16.81
N TYR A 169 11.91 -5.69 -16.82
CA TYR A 169 12.33 -6.72 -15.85
C TYR A 169 13.39 -7.61 -16.45
#